data_695d73cfc7ae5440b0612a8c7852f4d5
#
_entry.id   695d73cfc7ae5440b0612a8c7852f4d5
#
_cell.length_a   1.000
_cell.length_b   1.000
_cell.length_c   1.000
_cell.angle_alpha   90.00
_cell.angle_beta   90.00
_cell.angle_gamma   90.00
#
_symmetry.space_group_name_H-M   'P 1'
#
loop_
_entity.id
_entity.type
_entity.pdbx_description
1 polymer ?
#
loop_
_entity_poly.entity_id
_entity_poly.type
_entity_poly.pdbx_seq_one_letter_code
_entity_poly.pdbx_strand_id
1 'polypeptide(L)'
;MTKRARLSRPSGTRLPHNVWVLGFVSLLMDLSSEIYHALLPAFLTITLGLPAAAMGAIDGIAEATANMAKLVSGRLSDKSRRRKPWILLGYGLAALSKPLFPLASGAVPILGARFADRVGKGIRGSPRDAMIADETPPELRGRAYGLRQSLDTVGAFVAPLAAIGLMAWLAGDIRLVFWIAAIPALLSFLVAWLALRESRTHVAIDTKMKLAGFRDIDPVTRRLILVGFVFTLARFSEGFLILRALDIGVSATMSPLVLVAFNLAFGLFAYPAGALADRIGARGLLLAGIGVLIAADIVLAQPIGIAGLVVGCLLWGGHMALP
;
A
#
# COMPACT_ATOMS: atom_id res chain seq x y z
N MET A 1 -0.19 40.29 -34.14
CA MET A 1 -0.68 40.63 -32.78
C MET A 1 -1.31 39.40 -32.14
N THR A 2 -0.52 38.64 -31.45
CA THR A 2 -0.94 37.39 -30.77
C THR A 2 -1.44 37.75 -29.37
N LYS A 3 -2.75 37.63 -29.15
CA LYS A 3 -3.37 37.75 -27.82
C LYS A 3 -2.82 36.64 -26.91
N ARG A 4 -1.90 36.98 -26.00
CA ARG A 4 -1.56 36.14 -24.84
C ARG A 4 -2.83 35.93 -24.01
N ALA A 5 -3.38 34.72 -24.03
CA ALA A 5 -4.43 34.32 -23.11
C ALA A 5 -3.89 34.51 -21.68
N ARG A 6 -4.47 35.45 -20.95
CA ARG A 6 -4.24 35.58 -19.50
C ARG A 6 -4.77 34.30 -18.88
N LEU A 7 -3.87 33.45 -18.42
CA LEU A 7 -4.22 32.36 -17.49
C LEU A 7 -4.84 33.03 -16.25
N SER A 8 -6.15 32.96 -16.15
CA SER A 8 -6.87 33.37 -14.95
C SER A 8 -6.36 32.49 -13.81
N ARG A 9 -5.83 33.13 -12.77
CA ARG A 9 -5.46 32.43 -11.52
C ARG A 9 -6.70 31.69 -11.01
N PRO A 10 -6.63 30.39 -10.73
CA PRO A 10 -7.80 29.66 -10.26
C PRO A 10 -8.25 30.27 -8.93
N SER A 11 -9.54 30.60 -8.86
CA SER A 11 -10.21 31.13 -7.68
C SER A 11 -10.45 30.01 -6.66
N GLY A 12 -9.39 29.55 -5.99
CA GLY A 12 -9.50 28.56 -4.93
C GLY A 12 -8.20 27.84 -4.69
N THR A 13 -7.39 28.34 -3.75
CA THR A 13 -6.13 27.71 -3.35
C THR A 13 -6.32 26.58 -2.33
N ARG A 14 -7.55 26.34 -1.88
CA ARG A 14 -7.85 25.38 -0.82
C ARG A 14 -8.37 24.05 -1.37
N LEU A 15 -7.83 22.97 -0.87
CA LEU A 15 -8.31 21.62 -1.18
C LEU A 15 -9.67 21.36 -0.51
N PRO A 16 -10.57 20.58 -1.16
CA PRO A 16 -11.87 20.22 -0.62
C PRO A 16 -11.77 19.51 0.74
N HIS A 17 -12.81 19.66 1.57
CA HIS A 17 -12.87 19.03 2.90
C HIS A 17 -12.68 17.50 2.84
N ASN A 18 -13.35 16.82 1.91
CA ASN A 18 -13.25 15.37 1.79
C ASN A 18 -11.83 14.89 1.44
N VAL A 19 -11.02 15.71 0.75
CA VAL A 19 -9.61 15.36 0.46
C VAL A 19 -8.80 15.27 1.74
N TRP A 20 -8.97 16.21 2.67
CA TRP A 20 -8.33 16.17 3.98
C TRP A 20 -8.83 15.02 4.84
N VAL A 21 -10.15 14.82 4.89
CA VAL A 21 -10.73 13.68 5.63
C VAL A 21 -10.19 12.36 5.10
N LEU A 22 -10.19 12.14 3.79
CA LEU A 22 -9.69 10.91 3.20
C LEU A 22 -8.19 10.73 3.40
N GLY A 23 -7.41 11.82 3.41
CA GLY A 23 -5.99 11.77 3.74
C GLY A 23 -5.75 11.27 5.17
N PHE A 24 -6.42 11.86 6.18
CA PHE A 24 -6.29 11.42 7.58
C PHE A 24 -6.84 10.03 7.83
N VAL A 25 -7.95 9.68 7.20
CA VAL A 25 -8.54 8.33 7.24
C VAL A 25 -7.55 7.30 6.69
N SER A 26 -6.89 7.61 5.57
CA SER A 26 -5.85 6.76 5.00
C SER A 26 -4.64 6.63 5.92
N LEU A 27 -4.13 7.75 6.47
CA LEU A 27 -3.01 7.75 7.42
C LEU A 27 -3.27 6.83 8.61
N LEU A 28 -4.44 6.95 9.27
CA LEU A 28 -4.80 6.12 10.42
C LEU A 28 -4.92 4.64 10.05
N MET A 29 -5.51 4.35 8.89
CA MET A 29 -5.65 2.97 8.43
C MET A 29 -4.30 2.37 8.04
N ASP A 30 -3.43 3.13 7.39
CA ASP A 30 -2.10 2.66 6.98
C ASP A 30 -1.19 2.51 8.20
N LEU A 31 -1.25 3.44 9.17
CA LEU A 31 -0.57 3.26 10.47
C LEU A 31 -0.95 1.92 11.12
N SER A 32 -2.23 1.61 11.19
CA SER A 32 -2.70 0.31 11.69
C SER A 32 -2.14 -0.84 10.83
N SER A 33 -2.44 -0.83 9.54
CA SER A 33 -2.15 -1.96 8.63
C SER A 33 -0.66 -2.27 8.54
N GLU A 34 0.20 -1.24 8.58
CA GLU A 34 1.65 -1.40 8.49
C GLU A 34 2.26 -1.92 9.81
N ILE A 35 1.67 -1.61 11.00
CA ILE A 35 2.05 -2.28 12.26
C ILE A 35 1.79 -3.79 12.16
N TYR A 36 0.61 -4.19 11.66
CA TYR A 36 0.32 -5.62 11.41
C TYR A 36 1.30 -6.23 10.40
N HIS A 37 1.56 -5.54 9.30
CA HIS A 37 2.47 -6.02 8.26
C HIS A 37 3.90 -6.19 8.79
N ALA A 38 4.37 -5.26 9.61
CA ALA A 38 5.70 -5.30 10.20
C ALA A 38 5.92 -6.46 11.19
N LEU A 39 4.87 -6.91 11.88
CA LEU A 39 4.96 -7.95 12.90
C LEU A 39 4.39 -9.30 12.45
N LEU A 40 3.63 -9.34 11.36
CA LEU A 40 2.99 -10.56 10.87
C LEU A 40 3.98 -11.71 10.59
N PRO A 41 5.16 -11.48 9.96
CA PRO A 41 6.13 -12.55 9.75
C PRO A 41 6.62 -13.18 11.06
N ALA A 42 6.94 -12.34 12.06
CA ALA A 42 7.34 -12.81 13.39
C ALA A 42 6.18 -13.52 14.11
N PHE A 43 4.95 -13.01 13.98
CA PHE A 43 3.76 -13.64 14.56
C PHE A 43 3.51 -15.03 13.95
N LEU A 44 3.62 -15.17 12.64
CA LEU A 44 3.44 -16.45 11.96
C LEU A 44 4.51 -17.48 12.36
N THR A 45 5.77 -17.08 12.38
CA THR A 45 6.88 -18.03 12.61
C THR A 45 7.15 -18.28 14.08
N ILE A 46 7.20 -17.25 14.93
CA ILE A 46 7.57 -17.37 16.34
C ILE A 46 6.34 -17.72 17.19
N THR A 47 5.21 -17.02 16.99
CA THR A 47 4.04 -17.22 17.86
C THR A 47 3.18 -18.42 17.44
N LEU A 48 3.01 -18.62 16.11
CA LEU A 48 2.17 -19.69 15.57
C LEU A 48 2.97 -20.92 15.09
N GLY A 49 4.31 -20.83 15.02
CA GLY A 49 5.16 -21.94 14.58
C GLY A 49 4.98 -22.35 13.11
N LEU A 50 4.49 -21.42 12.25
CA LEU A 50 4.23 -21.71 10.86
C LEU A 50 5.51 -21.56 10.01
N PRO A 51 5.65 -22.33 8.92
CA PRO A 51 6.79 -22.20 8.03
C PRO A 51 6.77 -20.86 7.27
N ALA A 52 7.95 -20.36 6.90
CA ALA A 52 8.10 -19.11 6.12
C ALA A 52 7.29 -19.12 4.81
N ALA A 53 7.12 -20.28 4.17
CA ALA A 53 6.28 -20.42 2.98
C ALA A 53 4.81 -20.01 3.20
N ALA A 54 4.28 -20.15 4.43
CA ALA A 54 2.94 -19.71 4.77
C ALA A 54 2.78 -18.21 4.61
N MET A 55 3.82 -17.41 4.92
CA MET A 55 3.82 -15.96 4.73
C MET A 55 3.61 -15.60 3.25
N GLY A 56 4.36 -16.22 2.34
CA GLY A 56 4.24 -15.98 0.90
C GLY A 56 2.86 -16.35 0.36
N ALA A 57 2.31 -17.49 0.79
CA ALA A 57 0.97 -17.91 0.38
C ALA A 57 -0.12 -16.95 0.90
N ILE A 58 -0.05 -16.55 2.17
CA ILE A 58 -1.00 -15.62 2.79
C ILE A 58 -0.95 -14.26 2.10
N ASP A 59 0.25 -13.68 1.89
CA ASP A 59 0.39 -12.38 1.25
C ASP A 59 0.01 -12.43 -0.24
N GLY A 60 0.40 -13.47 -0.97
CA GLY A 60 0.07 -13.61 -2.38
C GLY A 60 -1.44 -13.70 -2.63
N ILE A 61 -2.15 -14.54 -1.86
CA ILE A 61 -3.62 -14.66 -1.95
C ILE A 61 -4.27 -13.32 -1.55
N ALA A 62 -3.79 -12.69 -0.50
CA ALA A 62 -4.33 -11.46 0.02
C ALA A 62 -4.18 -10.31 -1.00
N GLU A 63 -3.01 -10.15 -1.63
CA GLU A 63 -2.76 -9.08 -2.60
C GLU A 63 -3.54 -9.30 -3.90
N ALA A 64 -3.61 -10.53 -4.40
CA ALA A 64 -4.46 -10.86 -5.54
C ALA A 64 -5.92 -10.51 -5.26
N THR A 65 -6.41 -10.82 -4.05
CA THR A 65 -7.77 -10.49 -3.61
C THR A 65 -8.01 -8.97 -3.59
N ALA A 66 -7.07 -8.18 -3.06
CA ALA A 66 -7.19 -6.72 -3.03
C ALA A 66 -7.32 -6.13 -4.44
N ASN A 67 -6.50 -6.61 -5.38
CA ASN A 67 -6.51 -6.13 -6.75
C ASN A 67 -7.82 -6.52 -7.48
N MET A 68 -8.32 -7.73 -7.28
CA MET A 68 -9.62 -8.15 -7.83
C MET A 68 -10.78 -7.33 -7.23
N ALA A 69 -10.80 -7.15 -5.91
CA ALA A 69 -11.81 -6.36 -5.23
C ALA A 69 -11.79 -4.89 -5.69
N LYS A 70 -10.60 -4.32 -5.97
CA LYS A 70 -10.43 -2.96 -6.50
C LYS A 70 -11.07 -2.80 -7.89
N LEU A 71 -10.91 -3.77 -8.78
CA LEU A 71 -11.54 -3.75 -10.11
C LEU A 71 -13.07 -3.81 -10.02
N VAL A 72 -13.59 -4.71 -9.18
CA VAL A 72 -15.03 -4.89 -9.00
C VAL A 72 -15.65 -3.66 -8.34
N SER A 73 -15.06 -3.16 -7.25
CA SER A 73 -15.57 -2.01 -6.50
C SER A 73 -15.54 -0.72 -7.33
N GLY A 74 -14.51 -0.51 -8.13
CA GLY A 74 -14.41 0.62 -9.05
C GLY A 74 -15.61 0.64 -9.98
N ARG A 75 -15.87 -0.46 -10.68
CA ARG A 75 -16.98 -0.58 -11.62
C ARG A 75 -18.36 -0.42 -10.95
N LEU A 76 -18.55 -1.02 -9.78
CA LEU A 76 -19.81 -0.93 -9.04
C LEU A 76 -20.03 0.48 -8.49
N SER A 77 -18.98 1.13 -7.98
CA SER A 77 -19.08 2.51 -7.49
C SER A 77 -19.34 3.53 -8.61
N ASP A 78 -18.82 3.28 -9.83
CA ASP A 78 -19.08 4.14 -11.00
C ASP A 78 -20.54 4.06 -11.46
N LYS A 79 -21.18 2.90 -11.32
CA LYS A 79 -22.61 2.74 -11.56
C LYS A 79 -23.48 3.30 -10.44
N SER A 80 -22.93 3.37 -9.24
CA SER A 80 -23.60 3.91 -8.08
C SER A 80 -23.59 5.43 -8.13
N ARG A 81 -24.65 6.09 -7.69
CA ARG A 81 -24.68 7.55 -7.51
C ARG A 81 -24.04 8.00 -6.19
N ARG A 82 -23.43 7.08 -5.45
CA ARG A 82 -22.88 7.32 -4.10
C ARG A 82 -21.53 6.66 -3.97
N ARG A 83 -20.51 7.43 -3.59
CA ARG A 83 -19.15 6.96 -3.31
C ARG A 83 -18.94 6.60 -1.83
N LYS A 84 -19.52 7.40 -0.93
CA LYS A 84 -19.33 7.25 0.51
C LYS A 84 -19.67 5.84 1.03
N PRO A 85 -20.78 5.17 0.67
CA PRO A 85 -21.09 3.83 1.17
C PRO A 85 -20.01 2.80 0.85
N TRP A 86 -19.42 2.84 -0.35
CA TRP A 86 -18.33 1.95 -0.75
C TRP A 86 -17.06 2.18 0.05
N ILE A 87 -16.73 3.44 0.30
CA ILE A 87 -15.59 3.85 1.13
C ILE A 87 -15.80 3.34 2.55
N LEU A 88 -16.97 3.58 3.15
CA LEU A 88 -17.30 3.11 4.50
C LEU A 88 -17.29 1.59 4.62
N LEU A 89 -17.85 0.88 3.64
CA LEU A 89 -17.83 -0.59 3.61
C LEU A 89 -16.38 -1.11 3.63
N GLY A 90 -15.50 -0.52 2.79
CA GLY A 90 -14.11 -0.94 2.72
C GLY A 90 -13.31 -0.64 4.00
N TYR A 91 -13.46 0.56 4.59
CA TYR A 91 -12.81 0.90 5.87
C TYR A 91 -13.41 0.11 7.03
N GLY A 92 -14.72 -0.10 7.06
CA GLY A 92 -15.40 -0.89 8.08
C GLY A 92 -14.95 -2.35 8.07
N LEU A 93 -14.92 -2.99 6.90
CA LEU A 93 -14.45 -4.37 6.76
C LEU A 93 -12.97 -4.51 7.19
N ALA A 94 -12.11 -3.58 6.77
CA ALA A 94 -10.72 -3.56 7.19
C ALA A 94 -10.59 -3.36 8.72
N ALA A 95 -11.34 -2.43 9.32
CA ALA A 95 -11.31 -2.20 10.76
C ALA A 95 -11.81 -3.43 11.55
N LEU A 96 -12.88 -4.07 11.10
CA LEU A 96 -13.44 -5.27 11.73
C LEU A 96 -12.54 -6.50 11.58
N SER A 97 -11.68 -6.55 10.56
CA SER A 97 -10.73 -7.66 10.40
C SER A 97 -9.57 -7.59 11.38
N LYS A 98 -9.22 -6.39 11.92
CA LYS A 98 -8.05 -6.21 12.79
C LYS A 98 -8.11 -7.02 14.09
N PRO A 99 -9.21 -7.09 14.84
CA PRO A 99 -9.31 -7.95 16.02
C PRO A 99 -9.14 -9.45 15.74
N LEU A 100 -9.35 -9.90 14.52
CA LEU A 100 -9.20 -11.31 14.16
C LEU A 100 -7.73 -11.77 14.19
N PHE A 101 -6.76 -10.87 13.97
CA PHE A 101 -5.34 -11.22 14.00
C PHE A 101 -4.86 -11.66 15.39
N PRO A 102 -5.04 -10.88 16.47
CA PRO A 102 -4.60 -11.32 17.80
C PRO A 102 -5.38 -12.54 18.32
N LEU A 103 -6.59 -12.79 17.83
CA LEU A 103 -7.40 -13.97 18.20
C LEU A 103 -7.00 -15.23 17.42
N ALA A 104 -6.22 -15.09 16.36
CA ALA A 104 -5.87 -16.23 15.52
C ALA A 104 -4.95 -17.24 16.24
N SER A 105 -5.26 -18.52 16.06
CA SER A 105 -4.52 -19.65 16.62
C SER A 105 -3.82 -20.50 15.56
N GLY A 106 -3.84 -20.11 14.28
CA GLY A 106 -3.23 -20.86 13.20
C GLY A 106 -3.34 -20.16 11.83
N ALA A 107 -2.89 -20.84 10.77
CA ALA A 107 -2.83 -20.30 9.42
C ALA A 107 -4.19 -19.89 8.86
N VAL A 108 -5.22 -20.71 9.03
CA VAL A 108 -6.55 -20.48 8.45
C VAL A 108 -7.21 -19.21 9.01
N PRO A 109 -7.28 -18.99 10.34
CA PRO A 109 -7.79 -17.72 10.89
C PRO A 109 -7.01 -16.50 10.42
N ILE A 110 -5.67 -16.58 10.32
CA ILE A 110 -4.85 -15.47 9.80
C ILE A 110 -5.15 -15.20 8.33
N LEU A 111 -5.25 -16.25 7.50
CA LEU A 111 -5.63 -16.10 6.11
C LEU A 111 -6.99 -15.41 5.98
N GLY A 112 -7.98 -15.81 6.78
CA GLY A 112 -9.30 -15.19 6.82
C GLY A 112 -9.25 -13.72 7.22
N ALA A 113 -8.50 -13.37 8.27
CA ALA A 113 -8.30 -11.99 8.72
C ALA A 113 -7.61 -11.14 7.64
N ARG A 114 -6.55 -11.66 7.03
CA ARG A 114 -5.80 -10.99 5.96
C ARG A 114 -6.65 -10.81 4.70
N PHE A 115 -7.42 -11.85 4.32
CA PHE A 115 -8.36 -11.80 3.21
C PHE A 115 -9.40 -10.69 3.42
N ALA A 116 -10.06 -10.64 4.58
CA ALA A 116 -11.05 -9.61 4.89
C ALA A 116 -10.45 -8.20 4.86
N ASP A 117 -9.25 -8.00 5.43
CA ASP A 117 -8.50 -6.73 5.37
C ASP A 117 -8.24 -6.31 3.92
N ARG A 118 -7.78 -7.23 3.07
CA ARG A 118 -7.44 -6.94 1.67
C ARG A 118 -8.66 -6.71 0.80
N VAL A 119 -9.76 -7.43 1.02
CA VAL A 119 -11.06 -7.13 0.41
C VAL A 119 -11.49 -5.71 0.79
N GLY A 120 -11.39 -5.33 2.06
CA GLY A 120 -11.66 -3.97 2.53
C GLY A 120 -10.79 -2.93 1.83
N LYS A 121 -9.48 -3.17 1.69
CA LYS A 121 -8.53 -2.31 0.96
C LYS A 121 -8.97 -2.15 -0.51
N GLY A 122 -9.31 -3.25 -1.18
CA GLY A 122 -9.77 -3.23 -2.57
C GLY A 122 -11.07 -2.47 -2.75
N ILE A 123 -12.07 -2.72 -1.88
CA ILE A 123 -13.38 -2.06 -1.95
C ILE A 123 -13.26 -0.54 -1.80
N ARG A 124 -12.44 -0.04 -0.87
CA ARG A 124 -12.32 1.42 -0.64
C ARG A 124 -11.43 2.13 -1.65
N GLY A 125 -10.47 1.44 -2.28
CA GLY A 125 -9.41 2.06 -3.07
C GLY A 125 -9.93 2.89 -4.25
N SER A 126 -10.62 2.26 -5.20
CA SER A 126 -11.16 2.96 -6.38
C SER A 126 -12.20 4.03 -6.05
N PRO A 127 -13.21 3.78 -5.18
CA PRO A 127 -14.19 4.82 -4.84
C PRO A 127 -13.57 6.02 -4.12
N ARG A 128 -12.55 5.81 -3.27
CA ARG A 128 -11.81 6.88 -2.59
C ARG A 128 -11.09 7.78 -3.60
N ASP A 129 -10.31 7.17 -4.49
CA ASP A 129 -9.54 7.91 -5.49
C ASP A 129 -10.47 8.65 -6.46
N ALA A 130 -11.58 8.02 -6.84
CA ALA A 130 -12.60 8.66 -7.66
C ALA A 130 -13.29 9.83 -6.95
N MET A 131 -13.61 9.73 -5.65
CA MET A 131 -14.18 10.84 -4.89
C MET A 131 -13.24 12.05 -4.84
N ILE A 132 -11.93 11.82 -4.67
CA ILE A 132 -10.92 12.89 -4.74
C ILE A 132 -10.95 13.57 -6.11
N ALA A 133 -11.01 12.78 -7.20
CA ALA A 133 -11.08 13.34 -8.56
C ALA A 133 -12.37 14.13 -8.84
N ASP A 134 -13.51 13.61 -8.35
CA ASP A 134 -14.83 14.20 -8.59
C ASP A 134 -14.97 15.58 -7.90
N GLU A 135 -14.36 15.76 -6.73
CA GLU A 135 -14.48 17.00 -5.94
C GLU A 135 -13.35 17.99 -6.18
N THR A 136 -12.26 17.56 -6.83
CA THR A 136 -11.09 18.41 -7.01
C THR A 136 -11.01 18.94 -8.44
N PRO A 137 -10.93 20.28 -8.63
CA PRO A 137 -10.68 20.87 -9.96
C PRO A 137 -9.42 20.25 -10.61
N PRO A 138 -9.40 20.08 -11.94
CA PRO A 138 -8.28 19.43 -12.65
C PRO A 138 -6.91 20.01 -12.30
N GLU A 139 -6.82 21.33 -12.08
CA GLU A 139 -5.58 22.05 -11.77
C GLU A 139 -5.03 21.74 -10.36
N LEU A 140 -5.88 21.25 -9.46
CA LEU A 140 -5.55 20.93 -8.07
C LEU A 140 -5.44 19.43 -7.79
N ARG A 141 -5.78 18.56 -8.76
CA ARG A 141 -5.77 17.10 -8.57
C ARG A 141 -4.40 16.57 -8.15
N GLY A 142 -3.32 17.07 -8.75
CA GLY A 142 -1.96 16.71 -8.36
C GLY A 142 -1.68 17.00 -6.88
N ARG A 143 -2.14 18.16 -6.38
CA ARG A 143 -2.00 18.52 -4.95
C ARG A 143 -2.86 17.65 -4.04
N ALA A 144 -4.08 17.30 -4.46
CA ALA A 144 -4.99 16.46 -3.70
C ALA A 144 -4.45 15.02 -3.55
N TYR A 145 -4.00 14.43 -4.65
CA TYR A 145 -3.37 13.11 -4.61
C TYR A 145 -2.02 13.13 -3.89
N GLY A 146 -1.23 14.21 -4.07
CA GLY A 146 0.03 14.41 -3.37
C GLY A 146 -0.17 14.47 -1.85
N LEU A 147 -1.16 15.23 -1.36
CA LEU A 147 -1.50 15.27 0.07
C LEU A 147 -1.87 13.88 0.60
N ARG A 148 -2.77 13.17 -0.11
CA ARG A 148 -3.16 11.81 0.29
C ARG A 148 -1.93 10.88 0.35
N GLN A 149 -1.11 10.88 -0.70
CA GLN A 149 0.07 10.02 -0.77
C GLN A 149 1.10 10.36 0.31
N SER A 150 1.28 11.64 0.62
CA SER A 150 2.17 12.05 1.71
C SER A 150 1.69 11.55 3.07
N LEU A 151 0.38 11.60 3.34
CA LEU A 151 -0.21 11.10 4.57
C LEU A 151 -0.13 9.57 4.66
N ASP A 152 -0.36 8.84 3.55
CA ASP A 152 -0.14 7.39 3.44
C ASP A 152 1.33 7.05 3.77
N THR A 153 2.29 7.78 3.18
CA THR A 153 3.73 7.57 3.40
C THR A 153 4.12 7.85 4.86
N VAL A 154 3.57 8.90 5.48
CA VAL A 154 3.79 9.16 6.91
C VAL A 154 3.30 7.98 7.75
N GLY A 155 2.10 7.47 7.48
CA GLY A 155 1.56 6.29 8.14
C GLY A 155 2.47 5.07 8.00
N ALA A 156 2.90 4.77 6.78
CA ALA A 156 3.78 3.65 6.47
C ALA A 156 5.19 3.76 7.10
N PHE A 157 5.72 4.98 7.22
CA PHE A 157 7.03 5.20 7.86
C PHE A 157 6.96 5.14 9.38
N VAL A 158 5.92 5.73 9.97
CA VAL A 158 5.74 5.76 11.43
C VAL A 158 5.37 4.39 12.00
N ALA A 159 4.65 3.57 11.24
CA ALA A 159 4.13 2.29 11.72
C ALA A 159 5.22 1.30 12.18
N PRO A 160 6.31 1.03 11.44
CA PRO A 160 7.38 0.15 11.92
C PRO A 160 8.06 0.67 13.19
N LEU A 161 8.23 2.01 13.30
CA LEU A 161 8.78 2.63 14.52
C LEU A 161 7.82 2.47 15.70
N ALA A 162 6.52 2.67 15.48
CA ALA A 162 5.50 2.42 16.49
C ALA A 162 5.45 0.94 16.89
N ALA A 163 5.59 0.02 15.94
CA ALA A 163 5.67 -1.41 16.22
C ALA A 163 6.84 -1.74 17.15
N ILE A 164 8.04 -1.19 16.89
CA ILE A 164 9.22 -1.37 17.74
C ILE A 164 8.97 -0.82 19.13
N GLY A 165 8.46 0.41 19.24
CA GLY A 165 8.17 1.05 20.53
C GLY A 165 7.12 0.27 21.34
N LEU A 166 6.04 -0.19 20.71
CA LEU A 166 5.01 -1.01 21.34
C LEU A 166 5.55 -2.39 21.76
N MET A 167 6.36 -3.04 20.93
CA MET A 167 7.00 -4.30 21.27
C MET A 167 7.93 -4.16 22.47
N ALA A 168 8.72 -3.09 22.54
CA ALA A 168 9.59 -2.80 23.68
C ALA A 168 8.77 -2.52 24.94
N TRP A 169 7.70 -1.74 24.84
CA TRP A 169 6.83 -1.39 25.97
C TRP A 169 6.03 -2.58 26.51
N LEU A 170 5.58 -3.48 25.64
CA LEU A 170 4.75 -4.65 25.95
C LEU A 170 5.56 -5.94 26.12
N ALA A 171 6.87 -5.83 26.41
CA ALA A 171 7.76 -6.97 26.66
C ALA A 171 7.73 -8.04 25.53
N GLY A 172 7.53 -7.63 24.28
CA GLY A 172 7.54 -8.52 23.12
C GLY A 172 6.23 -9.25 22.84
N ASP A 173 5.12 -8.90 23.50
CA ASP A 173 3.81 -9.51 23.24
C ASP A 173 3.17 -8.96 21.95
N ILE A 174 3.36 -9.69 20.86
CA ILE A 174 2.81 -9.31 19.53
C ILE A 174 1.27 -9.24 19.55
N ARG A 175 0.59 -10.08 20.34
CA ARG A 175 -0.88 -10.08 20.40
C ARG A 175 -1.41 -8.78 20.99
N LEU A 176 -0.78 -8.31 22.08
CA LEU A 176 -1.13 -7.02 22.67
C LEU A 176 -0.84 -5.85 21.73
N VAL A 177 0.28 -5.88 21.00
CA VAL A 177 0.56 -4.88 19.96
C VAL A 177 -0.54 -4.87 18.91
N PHE A 178 -1.00 -6.03 18.44
CA PHE A 178 -2.08 -6.12 17.46
C PHE A 178 -3.41 -5.54 17.99
N TRP A 179 -3.73 -5.75 19.28
CA TRP A 179 -4.91 -5.11 19.88
C TRP A 179 -4.81 -3.58 19.86
N ILE A 180 -3.66 -3.03 20.23
CA ILE A 180 -3.41 -1.57 20.18
C ILE A 180 -3.45 -1.06 18.73
N ALA A 181 -2.84 -1.79 17.79
CA ALA A 181 -2.83 -1.44 16.38
C ALA A 181 -4.24 -1.46 15.73
N ALA A 182 -5.22 -2.16 16.31
CA ALA A 182 -6.60 -2.09 15.87
C ALA A 182 -7.26 -0.72 16.14
N ILE A 183 -6.77 0.04 17.14
CA ILE A 183 -7.37 1.33 17.52
C ILE A 183 -7.31 2.35 16.37
N PRO A 184 -6.16 2.62 15.70
CA PRO A 184 -6.14 3.54 14.57
C PRO A 184 -7.05 3.11 13.42
N ALA A 185 -7.24 1.80 13.16
CA ALA A 185 -8.16 1.32 12.13
C ALA A 185 -9.63 1.63 12.48
N LEU A 186 -10.02 1.42 13.75
CA LEU A 186 -11.36 1.78 14.22
C LEU A 186 -11.59 3.28 14.16
N LEU A 187 -10.60 4.09 14.57
CA LEU A 187 -10.65 5.55 14.46
C LEU A 187 -10.75 6.00 13.00
N SER A 188 -10.01 5.35 12.09
CA SER A 188 -10.11 5.61 10.65
C SER A 188 -11.54 5.42 10.13
N PHE A 189 -12.17 4.31 10.48
CA PHE A 189 -13.57 4.07 10.11
C PHE A 189 -14.52 5.10 10.73
N LEU A 190 -14.35 5.42 12.01
CA LEU A 190 -15.19 6.39 12.73
C LEU A 190 -15.08 7.80 12.12
N VAL A 191 -13.86 8.25 11.82
CA VAL A 191 -13.61 9.54 11.16
C VAL A 191 -14.25 9.55 9.77
N ALA A 192 -14.09 8.47 8.99
CA ALA A 192 -14.74 8.37 7.68
C ALA A 192 -16.26 8.43 7.80
N TRP A 193 -16.83 7.73 8.76
CA TRP A 193 -18.29 7.70 8.97
C TRP A 193 -18.85 9.08 9.35
N LEU A 194 -18.21 9.77 10.29
CA LEU A 194 -18.68 11.05 10.85
C LEU A 194 -18.34 12.25 9.96
N ALA A 195 -17.13 12.31 9.41
CA ALA A 195 -16.62 13.50 8.73
C ALA A 195 -16.73 13.47 7.22
N LEU A 196 -16.75 12.27 6.59
CA LEU A 196 -16.84 12.17 5.13
C LEU A 196 -18.26 12.55 4.68
N ARG A 197 -18.33 13.41 3.66
CA ARG A 197 -19.59 13.85 3.05
C ARG A 197 -19.76 13.18 1.68
N GLU A 198 -21.02 12.87 1.29
CA GLU A 198 -21.27 12.35 -0.05
C GLU A 198 -20.93 13.40 -1.11
N SER A 199 -20.27 12.98 -2.19
CA SER A 199 -19.94 13.89 -3.30
C SER A 199 -21.21 14.29 -4.04
N ARG A 200 -21.40 15.61 -4.18
CA ARG A 200 -22.53 16.17 -4.93
C ARG A 200 -22.28 16.26 -6.44
N THR A 201 -21.01 16.13 -6.85
CA THR A 201 -20.56 16.30 -8.23
C THR A 201 -20.51 14.99 -9.01
N HIS A 202 -20.70 13.85 -8.31
CA HIS A 202 -20.65 12.56 -8.98
C HIS A 202 -21.85 12.34 -9.90
N VAL A 203 -21.57 12.28 -11.20
CA VAL A 203 -22.52 11.84 -12.23
C VAL A 203 -22.22 10.37 -12.52
N ALA A 204 -23.25 9.51 -12.34
CA ALA A 204 -23.11 8.10 -12.70
C ALA A 204 -22.73 7.98 -14.18
N ILE A 205 -21.58 7.39 -14.46
CA ILE A 205 -21.16 7.12 -15.82
C ILE A 205 -21.91 5.88 -16.28
N ASP A 206 -22.72 6.02 -17.33
CA ASP A 206 -23.36 4.87 -18.00
C ASP A 206 -22.26 4.09 -18.71
N THR A 207 -21.66 3.15 -17.97
CA THR A 207 -20.59 2.31 -18.47
C THR A 207 -21.18 1.22 -19.38
N LYS A 208 -21.64 1.59 -20.57
CA LYS A 208 -21.82 0.66 -21.69
C LYS A 208 -20.48 0.16 -22.24
N MET A 209 -19.36 0.60 -21.67
CA MET A 209 -18.04 0.06 -22.01
C MET A 209 -18.03 -1.44 -21.69
N LYS A 210 -18.12 -2.25 -22.73
CA LYS A 210 -17.75 -3.67 -22.64
C LYS A 210 -16.31 -3.73 -22.17
N LEU A 211 -16.02 -4.59 -21.19
CA LEU A 211 -14.62 -4.92 -20.88
C LEU A 211 -14.00 -5.42 -22.19
N ALA A 212 -13.04 -4.67 -22.72
CA ALA A 212 -12.23 -5.15 -23.83
C ALA A 212 -11.59 -6.46 -23.37
N GLY A 213 -11.77 -7.52 -24.13
CA GLY A 213 -11.08 -8.78 -23.90
C GLY A 213 -9.57 -8.58 -24.02
N PHE A 214 -8.76 -9.43 -23.42
CA PHE A 214 -7.30 -9.37 -23.57
C PHE A 214 -6.86 -9.40 -25.05
N ARG A 215 -7.68 -9.97 -25.92
CA ARG A 215 -7.46 -10.03 -27.38
C ARG A 215 -7.72 -8.69 -28.08
N ASP A 216 -8.55 -7.83 -27.50
CA ASP A 216 -8.92 -6.53 -28.07
C ASP A 216 -7.88 -5.44 -27.72
N ILE A 217 -6.90 -5.77 -26.84
CA ILE A 217 -5.80 -4.89 -26.46
C ILE A 217 -4.75 -4.91 -27.57
N ASP A 218 -4.25 -3.72 -27.92
CA ASP A 218 -3.21 -3.60 -28.94
C ASP A 218 -1.96 -4.45 -28.59
N PRO A 219 -1.21 -4.97 -29.58
CA PRO A 219 -0.09 -5.87 -29.35
C PRO A 219 1.02 -5.27 -28.49
N VAL A 220 1.26 -3.96 -28.54
CA VAL A 220 2.31 -3.27 -27.75
C VAL A 220 1.91 -3.25 -26.29
N THR A 221 0.70 -2.81 -25.98
CA THR A 221 0.14 -2.80 -24.62
C THR A 221 0.09 -4.20 -24.03
N ARG A 222 -0.29 -5.22 -24.82
CA ARG A 222 -0.31 -6.62 -24.39
C ARG A 222 1.09 -7.13 -24.03
N ARG A 223 2.13 -6.78 -24.81
CA ARG A 223 3.52 -7.11 -24.46
C ARG A 223 3.97 -6.41 -23.19
N LEU A 224 3.62 -5.14 -22.99
CA LEU A 224 3.92 -4.41 -21.76
C LEU A 224 3.27 -5.07 -20.55
N ILE A 225 2.00 -5.48 -20.65
CA ILE A 225 1.30 -6.21 -19.59
C ILE A 225 2.03 -7.52 -19.26
N LEU A 226 2.45 -8.28 -20.26
CA LEU A 226 3.17 -9.55 -20.05
C LEU A 226 4.55 -9.32 -19.40
N VAL A 227 5.30 -8.31 -19.84
CA VAL A 227 6.59 -7.94 -19.21
C VAL A 227 6.37 -7.51 -17.76
N GLY A 228 5.37 -6.65 -17.49
CA GLY A 228 5.02 -6.23 -16.14
C GLY A 228 4.58 -7.41 -15.25
N PHE A 229 3.84 -8.37 -15.81
CA PHE A 229 3.45 -9.58 -15.09
C PHE A 229 4.66 -10.44 -14.71
N VAL A 230 5.58 -10.71 -15.64
CA VAL A 230 6.81 -11.46 -15.36
C VAL A 230 7.67 -10.73 -14.31
N PHE A 231 7.80 -9.40 -14.44
CA PHE A 231 8.53 -8.57 -13.49
C PHE A 231 7.91 -8.64 -12.08
N THR A 232 6.58 -8.60 -11.99
CA THR A 232 5.88 -8.72 -10.70
C THR A 232 6.08 -10.10 -10.07
N LEU A 233 6.17 -11.16 -10.87
CA LEU A 233 6.47 -12.52 -10.37
C LEU A 233 7.90 -12.66 -9.82
N ALA A 234 8.84 -11.84 -10.31
CA ALA A 234 10.22 -11.84 -9.79
C ALA A 234 10.33 -11.15 -8.41
N ARG A 235 9.32 -10.40 -8.00
CA ARG A 235 9.32 -9.67 -6.71
C ARG A 235 8.69 -10.52 -5.62
N PHE A 236 9.34 -10.57 -4.48
CA PHE A 236 8.77 -11.20 -3.29
C PHE A 236 8.13 -10.18 -2.35
N SER A 237 7.35 -10.65 -1.37
CA SER A 237 6.76 -9.79 -0.35
C SER A 237 7.83 -9.23 0.60
N GLU A 238 7.68 -7.96 1.01
CA GLU A 238 8.53 -7.29 2.02
C GLU A 238 8.62 -8.09 3.33
N GLY A 239 7.62 -8.93 3.61
CA GLY A 239 7.62 -9.84 4.75
C GLY A 239 8.81 -10.82 4.76
N PHE A 240 9.35 -11.18 3.59
CA PHE A 240 10.55 -12.03 3.51
C PHE A 240 11.83 -11.30 3.96
N LEU A 241 11.90 -9.98 3.83
CA LEU A 241 13.01 -9.20 4.40
C LEU A 241 12.99 -9.29 5.93
N ILE A 242 11.81 -9.23 6.54
CA ILE A 242 11.64 -9.43 8.00
C ILE A 242 11.99 -10.85 8.40
N LEU A 243 11.54 -11.86 7.63
CA LEU A 243 11.93 -13.27 7.89
C LEU A 243 13.44 -13.48 7.78
N ARG A 244 14.10 -12.83 6.81
CA ARG A 244 15.56 -12.87 6.69
C ARG A 244 16.25 -12.22 7.91
N ALA A 245 15.71 -11.12 8.44
CA ALA A 245 16.21 -10.52 9.67
C ALA A 245 16.13 -11.49 10.86
N LEU A 246 14.99 -12.18 11.02
CA LEU A 246 14.81 -13.18 12.06
C LEU A 246 15.75 -14.37 11.89
N ASP A 247 15.96 -14.84 10.67
CA ASP A 247 16.86 -15.95 10.31
C ASP A 247 18.33 -15.68 10.70
N ILE A 248 18.80 -14.45 10.56
CA ILE A 248 20.15 -14.03 10.97
C ILE A 248 20.25 -13.63 12.46
N GLY A 249 19.20 -13.84 13.25
CA GLY A 249 19.19 -13.63 14.70
C GLY A 249 18.77 -12.23 15.16
N VAL A 250 18.21 -11.38 14.28
CA VAL A 250 17.58 -10.12 14.72
C VAL A 250 16.32 -10.44 15.53
N SER A 251 16.16 -9.82 16.70
CA SER A 251 14.99 -10.06 17.54
C SER A 251 13.68 -9.64 16.86
N ALA A 252 12.57 -10.29 17.24
CA ALA A 252 11.24 -9.94 16.74
C ALA A 252 10.90 -8.45 16.99
N THR A 253 11.36 -7.89 18.10
CA THR A 253 11.17 -6.46 18.43
C THR A 253 11.87 -5.55 17.45
N MET A 254 13.08 -5.91 16.97
CA MET A 254 13.88 -5.07 16.06
C MET A 254 13.70 -5.41 14.59
N SER A 255 13.09 -6.54 14.26
CA SER A 255 12.89 -6.94 12.87
C SER A 255 12.12 -5.92 12.01
N PRO A 256 11.17 -5.08 12.53
CA PRO A 256 10.56 -4.02 11.74
C PRO A 256 11.51 -2.92 11.26
N LEU A 257 12.74 -2.80 11.81
CA LEU A 257 13.76 -1.85 11.29
C LEU A 257 14.09 -2.09 9.81
N VAL A 258 13.92 -3.31 9.34
CA VAL A 258 14.06 -3.66 7.93
C VAL A 258 13.15 -2.79 7.05
N LEU A 259 11.89 -2.61 7.46
CA LEU A 259 10.93 -1.77 6.74
C LEU A 259 11.28 -0.28 6.85
N VAL A 260 11.89 0.15 7.96
CA VAL A 260 12.38 1.53 8.09
C VAL A 260 13.51 1.77 7.08
N ALA A 261 14.48 0.86 7.00
CA ALA A 261 15.58 0.96 6.04
C ALA A 261 15.07 0.95 4.58
N PHE A 262 14.15 0.04 4.28
CA PHE A 262 13.49 -0.06 2.99
C PHE A 262 12.75 1.23 2.61
N ASN A 263 11.86 1.72 3.49
CA ASN A 263 11.07 2.94 3.24
C ASN A 263 11.96 4.20 3.12
N LEU A 264 13.05 4.26 3.90
CA LEU A 264 14.03 5.33 3.80
C LEU A 264 14.70 5.35 2.42
N ALA A 265 15.16 4.19 1.95
CA ALA A 265 15.75 4.06 0.62
C ALA A 265 14.74 4.41 -0.48
N PHE A 266 13.53 3.87 -0.40
CA PHE A 266 12.45 4.21 -1.34
C PHE A 266 12.21 5.72 -1.41
N GLY A 267 12.06 6.39 -0.27
CA GLY A 267 11.84 7.84 -0.20
C GLY A 267 12.99 8.66 -0.76
N LEU A 268 14.25 8.29 -0.45
CA LEU A 268 15.44 8.98 -0.94
C LEU A 268 15.65 8.82 -2.46
N PHE A 269 15.33 7.64 -3.01
CA PHE A 269 15.55 7.36 -4.42
C PHE A 269 14.36 7.72 -5.32
N ALA A 270 13.15 7.92 -4.79
CA ALA A 270 11.95 8.21 -5.59
C ALA A 270 12.11 9.47 -6.47
N TYR A 271 12.63 10.57 -5.93
CA TYR A 271 12.87 11.79 -6.71
C TYR A 271 14.00 11.65 -7.75
N PRO A 272 15.21 11.16 -7.39
CA PRO A 272 16.25 10.88 -8.38
C PRO A 272 15.84 9.90 -9.47
N ALA A 273 15.05 8.90 -9.14
CA ALA A 273 14.52 7.93 -10.10
C ALA A 273 13.59 8.60 -11.14
N GLY A 274 12.70 9.50 -10.69
CA GLY A 274 11.88 10.30 -11.59
C GLY A 274 12.73 11.16 -12.54
N ALA A 275 13.75 11.85 -12.04
CA ALA A 275 14.65 12.64 -12.87
C ALA A 275 15.49 11.76 -13.84
N LEU A 276 15.82 10.53 -13.44
CA LEU A 276 16.50 9.57 -14.30
C LEU A 276 15.56 9.06 -15.41
N ALA A 277 14.29 8.85 -15.09
CA ALA A 277 13.28 8.45 -16.06
C ALA A 277 13.19 9.41 -17.25
N ASP A 278 13.28 10.72 -16.98
CA ASP A 278 13.27 11.77 -18.02
C ASP A 278 14.47 11.67 -18.98
N ARG A 279 15.60 11.10 -18.51
CA ARG A 279 16.84 10.98 -19.29
C ARG A 279 16.95 9.68 -20.07
N ILE A 280 16.65 8.55 -19.43
CA ILE A 280 16.86 7.20 -20.01
C ILE A 280 15.58 6.56 -20.51
N GLY A 281 14.44 7.22 -20.29
CA GLY A 281 13.12 6.71 -20.66
C GLY A 281 12.65 5.51 -19.81
N ALA A 282 11.37 5.15 -19.93
CA ALA A 282 10.74 4.09 -19.13
C ALA A 282 11.42 2.72 -19.27
N ARG A 283 11.89 2.38 -20.48
CA ARG A 283 12.60 1.09 -20.72
C ARG A 283 13.94 1.04 -19.98
N GLY A 284 14.71 2.13 -20.02
CA GLY A 284 16.01 2.21 -19.33
C GLY A 284 15.82 2.11 -17.81
N LEU A 285 14.81 2.81 -17.29
CA LEU A 285 14.48 2.78 -15.88
C LEU A 285 14.05 1.38 -15.40
N LEU A 286 13.21 0.68 -16.17
CA LEU A 286 12.82 -0.69 -15.88
C LEU A 286 14.03 -1.64 -15.84
N LEU A 287 14.95 -1.54 -16.81
CA LEU A 287 16.16 -2.37 -16.84
C LEU A 287 17.08 -2.07 -15.65
N ALA A 288 17.24 -0.79 -15.28
CA ALA A 288 17.99 -0.39 -14.10
C ALA A 288 17.33 -0.97 -12.83
N GLY A 289 16.01 -0.89 -12.72
CA GLY A 289 15.24 -1.48 -11.62
C GLY A 289 15.45 -2.99 -11.50
N ILE A 290 15.43 -3.73 -12.60
CA ILE A 290 15.72 -5.18 -12.61
C ILE A 290 17.17 -5.44 -12.14
N GLY A 291 18.12 -4.66 -12.61
CA GLY A 291 19.54 -4.81 -12.20
C GLY A 291 19.72 -4.60 -10.69
N VAL A 292 19.06 -3.58 -10.14
CA VAL A 292 19.10 -3.31 -8.68
C VAL A 292 18.38 -4.42 -7.89
N LEU A 293 17.26 -4.97 -8.39
CA LEU A 293 16.58 -6.11 -7.77
C LEU A 293 17.50 -7.32 -7.70
N ILE A 294 18.12 -7.69 -8.82
CA ILE A 294 19.06 -8.82 -8.87
C ILE A 294 20.22 -8.61 -7.88
N ALA A 295 20.79 -7.40 -7.81
CA ALA A 295 21.84 -7.06 -6.86
C ALA A 295 21.35 -7.20 -5.41
N ALA A 296 20.14 -6.75 -5.10
CA ALA A 296 19.53 -6.89 -3.79
C ALA A 296 19.38 -8.38 -3.40
N ASP A 297 18.86 -9.19 -4.31
CA ASP A 297 18.63 -10.62 -4.09
C ASP A 297 19.96 -11.37 -3.87
N ILE A 298 20.99 -11.08 -4.66
CA ILE A 298 22.33 -11.65 -4.49
C ILE A 298 22.89 -11.29 -3.11
N VAL A 299 22.79 -10.03 -2.67
CA VAL A 299 23.26 -9.58 -1.37
C VAL A 299 22.49 -10.26 -0.24
N LEU A 300 21.16 -10.31 -0.33
CA LEU A 300 20.31 -10.94 0.69
C LEU A 300 20.52 -12.47 0.80
N ALA A 301 20.92 -13.12 -0.30
CA ALA A 301 21.23 -14.55 -0.32
C ALA A 301 22.55 -14.90 0.38
N GLN A 302 23.47 -13.92 0.53
CA GLN A 302 24.78 -14.19 1.16
C GLN A 302 24.69 -14.23 2.69
N PRO A 303 25.54 -15.01 3.37
CA PRO A 303 25.57 -15.10 4.83
C PRO A 303 26.40 -13.95 5.46
N ILE A 304 26.16 -12.70 5.07
CA ILE A 304 26.92 -11.52 5.50
C ILE A 304 26.33 -10.78 6.69
N GLY A 305 25.45 -11.41 7.43
CA GLY A 305 24.92 -10.91 8.70
C GLY A 305 24.11 -9.60 8.54
N ILE A 306 24.07 -8.78 9.59
CA ILE A 306 23.26 -7.55 9.65
C ILE A 306 23.68 -6.53 8.59
N ALA A 307 24.98 -6.39 8.30
CA ALA A 307 25.46 -5.45 7.28
C ALA A 307 24.90 -5.79 5.90
N GLY A 308 24.91 -7.08 5.53
CA GLY A 308 24.32 -7.52 4.28
C GLY A 308 22.81 -7.35 4.23
N LEU A 309 22.13 -7.60 5.36
CA LEU A 309 20.69 -7.33 5.45
C LEU A 309 20.38 -5.85 5.18
N VAL A 310 21.09 -4.93 5.84
CA VAL A 310 20.88 -3.48 5.65
C VAL A 310 21.13 -3.07 4.20
N VAL A 311 22.26 -3.50 3.61
CA VAL A 311 22.57 -3.19 2.20
C VAL A 311 21.51 -3.77 1.27
N GLY A 312 21.10 -5.02 1.49
CA GLY A 312 20.05 -5.66 0.70
C GLY A 312 18.70 -4.94 0.79
N CYS A 313 18.30 -4.49 1.98
CA CYS A 313 17.08 -3.72 2.19
C CYS A 313 17.14 -2.33 1.51
N LEU A 314 18.30 -1.65 1.57
CA LEU A 314 18.48 -0.37 0.88
C LEU A 314 18.43 -0.55 -0.64
N LEU A 315 19.05 -1.57 -1.19
CA LEU A 315 18.97 -1.90 -2.62
C LEU A 315 17.53 -2.25 -3.02
N TRP A 316 16.85 -3.06 -2.22
CA TRP A 316 15.48 -3.46 -2.50
C TRP A 316 14.51 -2.27 -2.46
N GLY A 317 14.66 -1.35 -1.48
CA GLY A 317 13.93 -0.08 -1.42
C GLY A 317 14.24 0.84 -2.60
N GLY A 318 15.52 0.92 -3.01
CA GLY A 318 15.95 1.64 -4.21
C GLY A 318 15.35 1.08 -5.49
N HIS A 319 15.29 -0.27 -5.62
CA HIS A 319 14.60 -0.93 -6.72
C HIS A 319 13.13 -0.52 -6.81
N MET A 320 12.42 -0.46 -5.69
CA MET A 320 11.01 -0.06 -5.65
C MET A 320 10.74 1.38 -6.11
N ALA A 321 11.75 2.24 -6.06
CA ALA A 321 11.66 3.61 -6.52
C ALA A 321 11.87 3.78 -8.05
N LEU A 322 12.42 2.77 -8.73
CA LEU A 322 12.82 2.85 -10.14
C LEU A 322 11.71 2.51 -11.15
N PRO A 323 10.88 1.44 -11.01
CA PRO A 323 9.87 1.06 -12.01
C PRO A 323 8.57 1.85 -11.95
#